data_d5aa32cfd754e28412c2ecef0e292d37
#
_entry.id   d5aa32cfd754e28412c2ecef0e292d37
#
_cell.length_a   1.000
_cell.length_b   1.000
_cell.length_c   1.000
_cell.angle_alpha   90.00
_cell.angle_beta   90.00
_cell.angle_gamma   90.00
#
_symmetry.space_group_name_H-M   'P 1'
#
loop_
_entity.id
_entity.type
_entity.pdbx_description
1 polymer ?
#
loop_
_entity_poly.entity_id
_entity_poly.type
_entity_poly.pdbx_seq_one_letter_code
_entity_poly.pdbx_strand_id
1 'polypeptide(L)'
;MKKTFAIVALLVMVVSVVSAGSVYLDSGVSLLSGSRTLKNEGSSDGEKLKFANTYIPLEIGYRETFDNGVVVSGSAGVFFNLKETLEGETSDEKMFPTVFSFKAQAGYGMKINEKLAAEFLGGLSYSFGSKSEEGTGFKSKRSQSTIILVGEAGIKYEIADSITLRAGAKIGIPFASSIKATYTSGSHSTTNKFKFSGFMFNFTPFVGAAYQF
;
A
#
# COMPACT_ATOMS: atom_id res chain seq x y z
N MET A 1 -8.79 6.43 -16.26
CA MET A 1 -9.48 5.60 -15.24
C MET A 1 -10.11 4.32 -15.79
N LYS A 2 -10.94 4.32 -16.87
CA LYS A 2 -11.55 3.07 -17.42
C LYS A 2 -10.52 2.02 -17.89
N LYS A 3 -9.40 2.43 -18.50
CA LYS A 3 -8.35 1.51 -18.99
C LYS A 3 -7.58 0.83 -17.87
N THR A 4 -7.33 1.53 -16.75
CA THR A 4 -6.61 0.98 -15.59
C THR A 4 -7.45 -0.06 -14.86
N PHE A 5 -8.77 0.18 -14.76
CA PHE A 5 -9.70 -0.77 -14.15
C PHE A 5 -9.82 -2.07 -14.97
N ALA A 6 -9.79 -1.95 -16.32
CA ALA A 6 -9.84 -3.10 -17.22
C ALA A 6 -8.56 -3.97 -17.10
N ILE A 7 -7.39 -3.37 -16.93
CA ILE A 7 -6.12 -4.11 -16.76
C ILE A 7 -6.09 -4.84 -15.42
N VAL A 8 -6.57 -4.22 -14.34
CA VAL A 8 -6.66 -4.85 -13.02
C VAL A 8 -7.68 -5.98 -13.02
N ALA A 9 -8.85 -5.77 -13.63
CA ALA A 9 -9.87 -6.82 -13.79
C ALA A 9 -9.37 -7.97 -14.66
N LEU A 10 -8.59 -7.70 -15.71
CA LEU A 10 -7.99 -8.73 -16.57
C LEU A 10 -6.92 -9.52 -15.81
N LEU A 11 -6.07 -8.85 -15.01
CA LEU A 11 -5.08 -9.52 -14.14
C LEU A 11 -5.75 -10.43 -13.10
N VAL A 12 -6.84 -9.98 -12.48
CA VAL A 12 -7.62 -10.80 -11.54
C VAL A 12 -8.28 -11.98 -12.26
N MET A 13 -8.80 -11.80 -13.47
CA MET A 13 -9.43 -12.88 -14.25
C MET A 13 -8.41 -13.90 -14.78
N VAL A 14 -7.22 -13.50 -15.18
CA VAL A 14 -6.17 -14.41 -15.67
C VAL A 14 -5.66 -15.31 -14.53
N VAL A 15 -5.66 -14.82 -13.30
CA VAL A 15 -5.23 -15.61 -12.12
C VAL A 15 -6.30 -16.62 -11.68
N SER A 16 -7.59 -16.41 -12.02
CA SER A 16 -8.69 -17.29 -11.60
C SER A 16 -8.83 -18.59 -12.41
N VAL A 17 -7.98 -18.85 -13.38
CA VAL A 17 -8.14 -19.99 -14.30
C VAL A 17 -7.30 -21.22 -13.93
N VAL A 18 -6.36 -21.13 -12.98
CA VAL A 18 -5.42 -22.24 -12.70
C VAL A 18 -5.29 -22.48 -11.21
N SER A 19 -5.76 -23.69 -10.78
CA SER A 19 -5.38 -24.46 -9.57
C SER A 19 -5.66 -23.84 -8.17
N ALA A 20 -5.53 -24.66 -7.16
CA ALA A 20 -5.60 -24.54 -5.70
C ALA A 20 -5.11 -23.22 -5.06
N GLY A 21 -5.60 -22.09 -5.52
CA GLY A 21 -5.30 -20.77 -4.95
C GLY A 21 -6.17 -20.38 -3.78
N SER A 22 -5.82 -19.30 -3.10
CA SER A 22 -6.59 -18.75 -1.99
C SER A 22 -6.88 -17.27 -2.16
N VAL A 23 -8.10 -16.86 -1.83
CA VAL A 23 -8.44 -15.45 -1.61
C VAL A 23 -8.24 -15.15 -0.13
N TYR A 24 -7.61 -14.03 0.16
CA TYR A 24 -7.34 -13.60 1.53
C TYR A 24 -7.81 -12.19 1.84
N LEU A 25 -8.09 -11.96 3.11
CA LEU A 25 -8.38 -10.65 3.68
C LEU A 25 -7.45 -10.43 4.87
N ASP A 26 -6.63 -9.39 4.80
CA ASP A 26 -5.72 -8.98 5.86
C ASP A 26 -6.08 -7.60 6.39
N SER A 27 -5.87 -7.39 7.70
CA SER A 27 -5.92 -6.09 8.36
C SER A 27 -4.84 -6.00 9.44
N GLY A 28 -4.58 -4.80 9.94
CA GLY A 28 -3.55 -4.58 10.95
C GLY A 28 -3.35 -3.11 11.29
N VAL A 29 -2.15 -2.79 11.73
CA VAL A 29 -1.72 -1.40 11.96
C VAL A 29 -0.47 -1.14 11.14
N SER A 30 -0.48 -0.13 10.31
CA SER A 30 0.66 0.26 9.47
C SER A 30 1.29 1.53 10.01
N LEU A 31 2.57 1.45 10.33
CA LEU A 31 3.39 2.56 10.83
C LEU A 31 4.36 2.99 9.74
N LEU A 32 4.18 4.17 9.20
CA LEU A 32 5.07 4.79 8.21
C LEU A 32 5.82 5.92 8.88
N SER A 33 7.14 5.87 8.87
CA SER A 33 7.97 6.95 9.41
C SER A 33 9.20 7.20 8.55
N GLY A 34 9.77 8.39 8.68
CA GLY A 34 11.03 8.74 8.01
C GLY A 34 11.23 10.23 7.83
N SER A 35 12.19 10.56 7.00
CA SER A 35 12.42 11.94 6.56
C SER A 35 12.34 12.05 5.04
N ARG A 36 11.72 13.13 4.57
CA ARG A 36 11.61 13.46 3.15
C ARG A 36 12.25 14.81 2.89
N THR A 37 12.96 14.91 1.80
CA THR A 37 13.32 16.22 1.26
C THR A 37 12.30 16.57 0.17
N LEU A 38 11.57 17.64 0.39
CA LEU A 38 10.58 18.18 -0.54
C LEU A 38 11.28 19.10 -1.53
N LYS A 39 11.26 18.77 -2.80
CA LYS A 39 11.80 19.62 -3.86
C LYS A 39 10.70 19.97 -4.86
N ASN A 40 10.60 21.27 -5.20
CA ASN A 40 9.83 21.69 -6.36
C ASN A 40 10.48 21.15 -7.63
N GLU A 41 9.70 20.78 -8.62
CA GLU A 41 10.22 20.37 -9.92
C GLU A 41 10.99 21.55 -10.55
N GLY A 42 12.31 21.37 -10.76
CA GLY A 42 13.20 22.43 -11.28
C GLY A 42 14.00 23.19 -10.22
N SER A 43 13.82 22.94 -8.91
CA SER A 43 14.62 23.56 -7.85
C SER A 43 15.72 22.60 -7.35
N SER A 44 16.91 23.17 -7.09
CA SER A 44 18.01 22.48 -6.39
C SER A 44 17.77 22.42 -4.88
N ASP A 45 17.03 23.37 -4.33
CA ASP A 45 16.81 23.52 -2.90
C ASP A 45 15.60 22.69 -2.45
N GLY A 46 15.72 22.10 -1.29
CA GLY A 46 14.65 21.27 -0.73
C GLY A 46 14.61 21.34 0.79
N GLU A 47 13.42 21.37 1.33
CA GLU A 47 13.18 21.32 2.77
C GLU A 47 13.12 19.87 3.23
N LYS A 48 13.86 19.54 4.29
CA LYS A 48 13.84 18.21 4.90
C LYS A 48 12.77 18.17 6.01
N LEU A 49 11.77 17.33 5.84
CA LEU A 49 10.67 17.17 6.76
C LEU A 49 10.70 15.75 7.37
N LYS A 50 10.51 15.67 8.68
CA LYS A 50 10.27 14.41 9.40
C LYS A 50 8.78 14.18 9.50
N PHE A 51 8.36 12.94 9.30
CA PHE A 51 6.95 12.59 9.42
C PHE A 51 6.78 11.18 9.98
N ALA A 52 5.62 10.97 10.60
CA ALA A 52 5.17 9.66 11.02
C ALA A 52 3.66 9.56 10.84
N ASN A 53 3.20 8.50 10.19
CA ASN A 53 1.79 8.26 9.93
C ASN A 53 1.41 6.87 10.43
N THR A 54 0.21 6.77 10.99
CA THR A 54 -0.40 5.51 11.40
C THR A 54 -1.65 5.26 10.57
N TYR A 55 -1.73 4.07 9.96
CA TYR A 55 -2.87 3.66 9.15
C TYR A 55 -3.48 2.36 9.67
N ILE A 56 -4.78 2.17 9.41
CA ILE A 56 -5.41 0.86 9.40
C ILE A 56 -5.50 0.40 7.94
N PRO A 57 -4.75 -0.62 7.52
CA PRO A 57 -4.91 -1.26 6.22
C PRO A 57 -6.09 -2.23 6.23
N LEU A 58 -6.80 -2.29 5.11
CA LEU A 58 -7.70 -3.38 4.75
C LEU A 58 -7.28 -3.85 3.37
N GLU A 59 -6.81 -5.09 3.25
CA GLU A 59 -6.24 -5.64 2.03
C GLU A 59 -6.94 -6.94 1.65
N ILE A 60 -7.43 -7.01 0.42
CA ILE A 60 -7.93 -8.24 -0.20
C ILE A 60 -6.99 -8.66 -1.31
N GLY A 61 -6.71 -9.94 -1.43
CA GLY A 61 -5.83 -10.45 -2.46
C GLY A 61 -6.06 -11.91 -2.81
N TYR A 62 -5.37 -12.30 -3.86
CA TYR A 62 -5.26 -13.69 -4.30
C TYR A 62 -3.82 -14.15 -4.13
N ARG A 63 -3.66 -15.41 -3.75
CA ARG A 63 -2.37 -16.07 -3.56
C ARG A 63 -2.40 -17.48 -4.10
N GLU A 64 -1.41 -17.81 -4.88
CA GLU A 64 -1.14 -19.13 -5.42
C GLU A 64 0.12 -19.70 -4.76
N THR A 65 0.05 -20.94 -4.31
CA THR A 65 1.20 -21.70 -3.79
C THR A 65 1.39 -22.94 -4.64
N PHE A 66 2.51 -23.00 -5.34
CA PHE A 66 2.87 -24.13 -6.21
C PHE A 66 3.47 -25.28 -5.39
N ASP A 67 3.45 -26.49 -5.94
CA ASP A 67 3.96 -27.71 -5.28
C ASP A 67 5.45 -27.61 -4.89
N ASN A 68 6.24 -26.84 -5.61
CA ASN A 68 7.64 -26.58 -5.31
C ASN A 68 7.87 -25.54 -4.19
N GLY A 69 6.80 -25.07 -3.56
CA GLY A 69 6.86 -24.05 -2.51
C GLY A 69 6.92 -22.60 -3.00
N VAL A 70 6.99 -22.36 -4.30
CA VAL A 70 6.92 -20.99 -4.84
C VAL A 70 5.53 -20.42 -4.57
N VAL A 71 5.49 -19.15 -4.16
CA VAL A 71 4.25 -18.42 -3.88
C VAL A 71 4.22 -17.17 -4.74
N VAL A 72 3.09 -16.91 -5.39
CA VAL A 72 2.82 -15.63 -6.06
C VAL A 72 1.54 -15.01 -5.48
N SER A 73 1.50 -13.70 -5.39
CA SER A 73 0.37 -13.00 -4.75
C SER A 73 0.13 -11.65 -5.43
N GLY A 74 -1.15 -11.34 -5.59
CA GLY A 74 -1.63 -10.02 -6.01
C GLY A 74 -2.69 -9.51 -5.05
N SER A 75 -2.67 -8.22 -4.71
CA SER A 75 -3.67 -7.64 -3.81
C SER A 75 -4.01 -6.20 -4.13
N ALA A 76 -5.17 -5.79 -3.64
CA ALA A 76 -5.61 -4.40 -3.56
C ALA A 76 -5.93 -4.06 -2.10
N GLY A 77 -5.63 -2.84 -1.68
CA GLY A 77 -5.84 -2.41 -0.31
C GLY A 77 -6.25 -0.96 -0.18
N VAL A 78 -6.89 -0.67 0.93
CA VAL A 78 -7.24 0.67 1.38
C VAL A 78 -6.59 0.90 2.73
N PHE A 79 -5.92 2.03 2.88
CA PHE A 79 -5.24 2.45 4.10
C PHE A 79 -5.95 3.69 4.65
N PHE A 80 -6.57 3.57 5.81
CA PHE A 80 -7.22 4.66 6.52
C PHE A 80 -6.23 5.34 7.44
N ASN A 81 -5.93 6.61 7.19
CA ASN A 81 -4.99 7.38 8.01
C ASN A 81 -5.62 7.72 9.36
N LEU A 82 -5.10 7.17 10.45
CA LEU A 82 -5.54 7.46 11.80
C LEU A 82 -4.84 8.67 12.38
N LYS A 83 -3.52 8.74 12.20
CA LYS A 83 -2.69 9.78 12.79
C LYS A 83 -1.60 10.20 11.81
N GLU A 84 -1.42 11.51 11.69
CA GLU A 84 -0.35 12.11 10.91
C GLU A 84 0.46 13.04 11.82
N THR A 85 1.77 12.90 11.81
CA THR A 85 2.70 13.73 12.58
C THR A 85 3.74 14.31 11.63
N LEU A 86 3.92 15.61 11.67
CA LEU A 86 4.90 16.34 10.87
C LEU A 86 5.79 17.15 11.83
N GLU A 87 7.12 17.00 11.72
CA GLU A 87 8.13 17.66 12.58
C GLU A 87 7.88 17.47 14.09
N GLY A 88 7.23 16.34 14.48
CA GLY A 88 6.90 16.03 15.87
C GLY A 88 5.52 16.53 16.33
N GLU A 89 4.85 17.36 15.54
CA GLU A 89 3.52 17.86 15.83
C GLU A 89 2.45 16.99 15.16
N THR A 90 1.40 16.64 15.91
CA THR A 90 0.27 15.88 15.38
C THR A 90 -0.67 16.82 14.65
N SER A 91 -0.99 16.50 13.41
CA SER A 91 -1.95 17.25 12.60
C SER A 91 -3.35 16.68 12.77
N ASP A 92 -4.32 17.52 13.13
CA ASP A 92 -5.73 17.16 13.13
C ASP A 92 -6.25 16.99 11.69
N GLU A 93 -5.69 17.76 10.78
CA GLU A 93 -6.04 17.72 9.37
C GLU A 93 -5.06 16.83 8.58
N LYS A 94 -5.56 15.67 8.14
CA LYS A 94 -4.75 14.69 7.41
C LYS A 94 -4.56 15.10 5.96
N MET A 95 -3.32 15.05 5.48
CA MET A 95 -3.00 15.36 4.09
C MET A 95 -3.67 14.39 3.13
N PHE A 96 -3.70 13.09 3.47
CA PHE A 96 -4.37 12.04 2.72
C PHE A 96 -5.11 11.11 3.69
N PRO A 97 -6.43 11.32 3.90
CA PRO A 97 -7.19 10.51 4.85
C PRO A 97 -7.31 9.05 4.42
N THR A 98 -7.29 8.80 3.11
CA THR A 98 -7.39 7.46 2.53
C THR A 98 -6.35 7.31 1.41
N VAL A 99 -5.66 6.17 1.44
CA VAL A 99 -4.68 5.78 0.41
C VAL A 99 -5.06 4.40 -0.12
N PHE A 100 -5.11 4.26 -1.43
CA PHE A 100 -5.32 3.00 -2.13
C PHE A 100 -3.98 2.39 -2.52
N SER A 101 -3.90 1.07 -2.56
CA SER A 101 -2.70 0.37 -3.00
C SER A 101 -3.01 -0.85 -3.85
N PHE A 102 -2.09 -1.16 -4.77
CA PHE A 102 -2.02 -2.43 -5.48
C PHE A 102 -0.64 -3.02 -5.22
N LYS A 103 -0.59 -4.34 -4.99
CA LYS A 103 0.64 -5.02 -4.65
C LYS A 103 0.77 -6.31 -5.46
N ALA A 104 1.99 -6.60 -5.92
CA ALA A 104 2.37 -7.87 -6.51
C ALA A 104 3.63 -8.39 -5.82
N GLN A 105 3.61 -9.65 -5.42
CA GLN A 105 4.68 -10.30 -4.67
C GLN A 105 4.93 -11.72 -5.19
N ALA A 106 6.16 -12.18 -5.01
CA ALA A 106 6.53 -13.56 -5.17
C ALA A 106 7.50 -13.97 -4.05
N GLY A 107 7.59 -15.25 -3.77
CA GLY A 107 8.47 -15.75 -2.74
C GLY A 107 8.34 -17.24 -2.52
N TYR A 108 8.51 -17.66 -1.28
CA TYR A 108 8.55 -19.06 -0.93
C TYR A 108 7.74 -19.34 0.34
N GLY A 109 6.98 -20.43 0.30
CA GLY A 109 6.24 -21.00 1.43
C GLY A 109 6.82 -22.37 1.80
N MET A 110 6.89 -22.64 3.10
CA MET A 110 7.32 -23.92 3.62
C MET A 110 6.30 -24.46 4.62
N LYS A 111 5.96 -25.73 4.50
CA LYS A 111 5.16 -26.44 5.50
C LYS A 111 6.05 -26.72 6.72
N ILE A 112 5.58 -26.33 7.90
CA ILE A 112 6.21 -26.67 9.19
C ILE A 112 5.61 -27.97 9.71
N ASN A 113 4.29 -28.13 9.57
CA ASN A 113 3.57 -29.36 9.81
C ASN A 113 2.29 -29.39 8.94
N GLU A 114 1.40 -30.35 9.18
CA GLU A 114 0.17 -30.54 8.38
C GLU A 114 -0.74 -29.29 8.35
N LYS A 115 -0.77 -28.52 9.44
CA LYS A 115 -1.65 -27.35 9.61
C LYS A 115 -0.93 -26.00 9.60
N LEU A 116 0.39 -26.01 9.75
CA LEU A 116 1.16 -24.78 9.90
C LEU A 116 2.16 -24.62 8.76
N ALA A 117 2.15 -23.45 8.14
CA ALA A 117 3.13 -23.06 7.12
C ALA A 117 3.67 -21.67 7.39
N ALA A 118 4.91 -21.42 6.96
CA ALA A 118 5.52 -20.10 6.94
C ALA A 118 5.68 -19.62 5.50
N GLU A 119 5.59 -18.31 5.27
CA GLU A 119 5.75 -17.69 3.96
C GLU A 119 6.64 -16.46 4.05
N PHE A 120 7.49 -16.28 3.03
CA PHE A 120 8.36 -15.14 2.85
C PHE A 120 8.19 -14.62 1.43
N LEU A 121 7.69 -13.39 1.28
CA LEU A 121 7.39 -12.79 -0.01
C LEU A 121 8.12 -11.46 -0.16
N GLY A 122 8.52 -11.16 -1.38
CA GLY A 122 9.05 -9.86 -1.78
C GLY A 122 8.35 -9.36 -3.03
N GLY A 123 8.30 -8.05 -3.22
CA GLY A 123 7.65 -7.50 -4.40
C GLY A 123 7.52 -5.99 -4.39
N LEU A 124 6.58 -5.51 -5.17
CA LEU A 124 6.31 -4.08 -5.36
C LEU A 124 4.87 -3.74 -5.01
N SER A 125 4.69 -2.57 -4.44
CA SER A 125 3.38 -1.95 -4.23
C SER A 125 3.35 -0.57 -4.87
N TYR A 126 2.24 -0.25 -5.51
CA TYR A 126 1.91 1.09 -5.97
C TYR A 126 0.76 1.63 -5.14
N SER A 127 0.96 2.77 -4.47
CA SER A 127 -0.07 3.41 -3.67
C SER A 127 -0.38 4.81 -4.20
N PHE A 128 -1.64 5.22 -4.05
CA PHE A 128 -2.09 6.55 -4.44
C PHE A 128 -3.20 7.04 -3.50
N GLY A 129 -3.23 8.36 -3.31
CA GLY A 129 -4.25 9.04 -2.54
C GLY A 129 -4.55 10.40 -3.14
N SER A 130 -5.75 10.93 -2.87
CA SER A 130 -6.11 12.27 -3.25
C SER A 130 -7.02 12.91 -2.21
N LYS A 131 -6.89 14.23 -2.04
CA LYS A 131 -7.75 15.07 -1.23
C LYS A 131 -8.12 16.30 -2.04
N SER A 132 -9.38 16.68 -1.99
CA SER A 132 -9.88 17.91 -2.58
C SER A 132 -10.53 18.76 -1.50
N GLU A 133 -10.24 20.03 -1.51
CA GLU A 133 -10.79 21.02 -0.59
C GLU A 133 -11.39 22.15 -1.44
N GLU A 134 -12.61 22.56 -1.13
CA GLU A 134 -13.31 23.64 -1.81
C GLU A 134 -13.65 24.71 -0.76
N GLY A 135 -13.27 25.95 -1.05
CA GLY A 135 -13.63 27.13 -0.29
C GLY A 135 -14.30 28.17 -1.17
N THR A 136 -14.71 29.28 -0.59
CA THR A 136 -15.36 30.37 -1.35
C THR A 136 -14.40 30.94 -2.39
N GLY A 137 -14.63 30.62 -3.66
CA GLY A 137 -13.86 31.12 -4.78
C GLY A 137 -12.54 30.37 -5.08
N PHE A 138 -12.22 29.29 -4.36
CA PHE A 138 -11.06 28.47 -4.68
C PHE A 138 -11.30 26.98 -4.53
N LYS A 139 -10.55 26.18 -5.27
CA LYS A 139 -10.50 24.73 -5.17
C LYS A 139 -9.03 24.29 -5.10
N SER A 140 -8.70 23.47 -4.11
CA SER A 140 -7.40 22.82 -3.97
C SER A 140 -7.56 21.32 -4.15
N LYS A 141 -6.73 20.72 -5.00
CA LYS A 141 -6.67 19.26 -5.16
C LYS A 141 -5.22 18.81 -4.97
N ARG A 142 -5.02 17.93 -4.01
CA ARG A 142 -3.73 17.27 -3.77
C ARG A 142 -3.85 15.80 -4.17
N SER A 143 -2.84 15.26 -4.84
CA SER A 143 -2.76 13.84 -5.15
C SER A 143 -1.34 13.35 -4.94
N GLN A 144 -1.19 12.15 -4.39
CA GLN A 144 0.10 11.48 -4.23
C GLN A 144 0.12 10.16 -4.95
N SER A 145 1.31 9.73 -5.35
CA SER A 145 1.60 8.38 -5.78
C SER A 145 2.96 7.94 -5.26
N THR A 146 3.07 6.66 -4.87
CA THR A 146 4.28 6.12 -4.27
C THR A 146 4.50 4.71 -4.76
N ILE A 147 5.73 4.37 -5.15
CA ILE A 147 6.18 3.00 -5.41
C ILE A 147 6.99 2.53 -4.21
N ILE A 148 6.68 1.34 -3.71
CA ILE A 148 7.19 0.79 -2.46
C ILE A 148 7.77 -0.59 -2.77
N LEU A 149 9.02 -0.85 -2.39
CA LEU A 149 9.55 -2.19 -2.29
C LEU A 149 8.97 -2.81 -1.02
N VAL A 150 8.35 -3.98 -1.13
CA VAL A 150 7.67 -4.64 -0.01
C VAL A 150 8.25 -6.01 0.26
N GLY A 151 8.39 -6.34 1.54
CA GLY A 151 8.68 -7.68 2.05
C GLY A 151 7.56 -8.11 3.00
N GLU A 152 7.23 -9.39 3.01
CA GLU A 152 6.23 -9.97 3.90
C GLU A 152 6.80 -11.26 4.49
N ALA A 153 6.67 -11.43 5.81
CA ALA A 153 6.90 -12.68 6.50
C ALA A 153 5.66 -13.02 7.31
N GLY A 154 5.16 -14.23 7.18
CA GLY A 154 3.94 -14.64 7.84
C GLY A 154 3.86 -16.13 8.09
N ILE A 155 2.93 -16.48 8.94
CA ILE A 155 2.50 -17.85 9.20
C ILE A 155 1.06 -18.04 8.76
N LYS A 156 0.74 -19.24 8.32
CA LYS A 156 -0.62 -19.71 7.99
C LYS A 156 -0.95 -20.88 8.88
N TYR A 157 -2.13 -20.86 9.49
CA TYR A 157 -2.66 -21.95 10.28
C TYR A 157 -4.02 -22.40 9.74
N GLU A 158 -4.11 -23.62 9.27
CA GLU A 158 -5.33 -24.22 8.73
C GLU A 158 -6.26 -24.61 9.88
N ILE A 159 -7.44 -23.99 9.92
CA ILE A 159 -8.48 -24.26 10.94
C ILE A 159 -9.57 -25.18 10.40
N ALA A 160 -9.75 -25.24 9.09
CA ALA A 160 -10.63 -26.14 8.36
C ALA A 160 -10.06 -26.34 6.95
N ASP A 161 -10.50 -27.35 6.23
CA ASP A 161 -9.99 -27.74 4.90
C ASP A 161 -9.87 -26.60 3.89
N SER A 162 -10.73 -25.59 4.01
CA SER A 162 -10.73 -24.43 3.09
C SER A 162 -10.45 -23.10 3.80
N ILE A 163 -10.20 -23.08 5.12
CA ILE A 163 -10.05 -21.84 5.88
C ILE A 163 -8.73 -21.83 6.62
N THR A 164 -7.96 -20.80 6.35
CA THR A 164 -6.64 -20.59 6.93
C THR A 164 -6.59 -19.22 7.63
N LEU A 165 -6.15 -19.20 8.87
CA LEU A 165 -5.77 -17.95 9.56
C LEU A 165 -4.36 -17.55 9.14
N ARG A 166 -4.14 -16.25 9.06
CA ARG A 166 -2.86 -15.65 8.67
C ARG A 166 -2.45 -14.63 9.71
N ALA A 167 -1.16 -14.60 10.03
CA ALA A 167 -0.57 -13.56 10.86
C ALA A 167 0.89 -13.33 10.43
N GLY A 168 1.37 -12.10 10.59
CA GLY A 168 2.74 -11.78 10.20
C GLY A 168 3.05 -10.30 10.22
N ALA A 169 4.10 -9.94 9.51
CA ALA A 169 4.51 -8.55 9.35
C ALA A 169 4.89 -8.27 7.90
N LYS A 170 4.56 -7.07 7.45
CA LYS A 170 4.97 -6.50 6.17
C LYS A 170 5.92 -5.35 6.44
N ILE A 171 6.98 -5.25 5.65
CA ILE A 171 7.89 -4.12 5.63
C ILE A 171 7.80 -3.45 4.27
N GLY A 172 7.97 -2.12 4.23
CA GLY A 172 7.94 -1.36 2.99
C GLY A 172 8.97 -0.26 2.99
N ILE A 173 9.67 -0.13 1.86
CA ILE A 173 10.64 0.95 1.63
C ILE A 173 10.16 1.74 0.40
N PRO A 174 9.50 2.89 0.60
CA PRO A 174 9.15 3.79 -0.50
C PRO A 174 10.41 4.34 -1.16
N PHE A 175 10.57 4.13 -2.46
CA PHE A 175 11.74 4.58 -3.21
C PHE A 175 11.42 5.61 -4.32
N ALA A 176 10.15 5.73 -4.71
CA ALA A 176 9.71 6.77 -5.63
C ALA A 176 8.36 7.32 -5.15
N SER A 177 8.31 8.62 -4.92
CA SER A 177 7.09 9.28 -4.45
C SER A 177 6.96 10.67 -5.08
N SER A 178 5.74 11.02 -5.46
CA SER A 178 5.41 12.34 -5.99
C SER A 178 4.10 12.85 -5.42
N ILE A 179 4.02 14.17 -5.21
CA ILE A 179 2.78 14.88 -4.91
C ILE A 179 2.54 15.93 -5.99
N LYS A 180 1.28 16.04 -6.40
CA LYS A 180 0.79 17.14 -7.24
C LYS A 180 -0.22 17.93 -6.44
N ALA A 181 -0.05 19.25 -6.38
CA ALA A 181 -0.99 20.17 -5.77
C ALA A 181 -1.49 21.11 -6.86
N THR A 182 -2.79 21.10 -7.10
CA THR A 182 -3.45 21.98 -8.08
C THR A 182 -4.36 22.93 -7.32
N TYR A 183 -4.16 24.23 -7.55
CA TYR A 183 -4.97 25.32 -7.00
C TYR A 183 -5.71 25.99 -8.13
N THR A 184 -7.02 26.11 -8.00
CA THR A 184 -7.88 26.79 -8.98
C THR A 184 -8.65 27.91 -8.29
N SER A 185 -8.57 29.13 -8.86
CA SER A 185 -9.30 30.30 -8.40
C SER A 185 -9.89 30.99 -9.62
N GLY A 186 -11.20 31.00 -9.72
CA GLY A 186 -11.92 31.45 -10.93
C GLY A 186 -11.47 30.67 -12.17
N SER A 187 -11.01 31.37 -13.19
CA SER A 187 -10.50 30.78 -14.45
C SER A 187 -8.99 30.40 -14.40
N HIS A 188 -8.28 30.71 -13.31
CA HIS A 188 -6.85 30.47 -13.19
C HIS A 188 -6.59 29.16 -12.44
N SER A 189 -5.71 28.32 -12.99
CA SER A 189 -5.27 27.07 -12.37
C SER A 189 -3.76 26.94 -12.39
N THR A 190 -3.17 26.68 -11.22
CA THR A 190 -1.73 26.46 -11.07
C THR A 190 -1.51 25.05 -10.51
N THR A 191 -0.58 24.32 -11.11
CA THR A 191 -0.20 22.98 -10.65
C THR A 191 1.27 22.94 -10.27
N ASN A 192 1.55 22.64 -9.02
CA ASN A 192 2.89 22.39 -8.50
C ASN A 192 3.11 20.89 -8.37
N LYS A 193 4.28 20.43 -8.79
CA LYS A 193 4.70 19.04 -8.65
C LYS A 193 5.90 18.98 -7.73
N PHE A 194 5.83 18.10 -6.74
CA PHE A 194 6.90 17.88 -5.78
C PHE A 194 7.37 16.43 -5.92
N LYS A 195 8.68 16.26 -5.97
CA LYS A 195 9.34 14.97 -5.86
C LYS A 195 9.90 14.83 -4.45
N PHE A 196 9.82 13.63 -3.92
CA PHE A 196 10.37 13.33 -2.62
C PHE A 196 11.59 12.45 -2.76
N SER A 197 12.66 12.84 -2.09
CA SER A 197 13.83 12.02 -1.84
C SER A 197 14.01 11.89 -0.33
N GLY A 198 14.59 10.78 0.14
CA GLY A 198 14.83 10.53 1.54
C GLY A 198 14.49 9.09 1.92
N PHE A 199 14.81 8.73 3.15
CA PHE A 199 14.56 7.39 3.65
C PHE A 199 13.22 7.35 4.39
N MET A 200 12.39 6.38 4.00
CA MET A 200 11.13 6.08 4.63
C MET A 200 11.04 4.58 4.90
N PHE A 201 10.39 4.22 5.97
CA PHE A 201 10.16 2.84 6.36
C PHE A 201 8.70 2.64 6.77
N ASN A 202 8.10 1.60 6.25
CA ASN A 202 6.77 1.15 6.64
C ASN A 202 6.88 -0.19 7.35
N PHE A 203 6.19 -0.34 8.48
CA PHE A 203 6.06 -1.60 9.20
C PHE A 203 4.59 -1.87 9.47
N THR A 204 4.10 -3.06 9.12
CA THR A 204 2.69 -3.42 9.22
C THR A 204 2.56 -4.84 9.78
N PRO A 205 2.42 -5.02 11.10
CA PRO A 205 1.90 -6.27 11.64
C PRO A 205 0.47 -6.47 11.13
N PHE A 206 0.13 -7.69 10.75
CA PHE A 206 -1.18 -8.03 10.22
C PHE A 206 -1.72 -9.34 10.77
N VAL A 207 -3.02 -9.44 10.76
CA VAL A 207 -3.79 -10.68 10.91
C VAL A 207 -4.81 -10.75 9.77
N GLY A 208 -5.20 -11.96 9.41
CA GLY A 208 -6.16 -12.15 8.32
C GLY A 208 -6.66 -13.58 8.25
N ALA A 209 -7.51 -13.81 7.26
CA ALA A 209 -8.01 -15.11 6.92
C ALA A 209 -7.93 -15.32 5.40
N ALA A 210 -7.79 -16.56 4.98
CA ALA A 210 -7.83 -16.97 3.59
C ALA A 210 -8.82 -18.12 3.39
N TYR A 211 -9.47 -18.09 2.23
CA TYR A 211 -10.30 -19.19 1.76
C TYR A 211 -9.61 -19.82 0.56
N GLN A 212 -9.42 -21.14 0.63
CA GLN A 212 -8.83 -21.96 -0.40
C GLN A 212 -9.93 -22.72 -1.16
N PHE A 213 -9.85 -22.80 -2.48
CA PHE A 213 -10.77 -23.54 -3.35
C PHE A 213 -10.04 -24.54 -4.21
#